data_f41c40d92114fbc1e85d79af7e3a18cd
#
_entry.id   f41c40d92114fbc1e85d79af7e3a18cd
#
_cell.length_a   1.000
_cell.length_b   1.000
_cell.length_c   1.000
_cell.angle_alpha   90.00
_cell.angle_beta   90.00
_cell.angle_gamma   90.00
#
_symmetry.space_group_name_H-M   'P 1'
#
loop_
_entity.id
_entity.type
_entity.pdbx_description
1 polymer ?
#
loop_
_entity_poly.entity_id
_entity_poly.type
_entity_poly.pdbx_seq_one_letter_code
_entity_poly.pdbx_strand_id
1 'polypeptide(L)'
;MRVAAIATIAVLSFARTGIAQNVGEILVNDWRDAGKDVLSVWASPFDATGRDWALFGATLAVTGASMLVDQPVSDWAIRNKDAWGFRAIEPVRRGGFLFSGKYVVPPIAAAYIAGVAFNNQDLRDFVTGCASSWAANSFARKAVYRLVGRARPDTMPDDPQHWGGPGSGKEWQMRSFPAGHFANGMACVSYWNNRFKMGVAEPALYALAAAIGIGRLADEAHWTSDTVLGGVFGYAVGREVARRSLKRQSARGAGAPAPLSTSPASFSLTPEPGGISLQMRWQF
;
A
#
# COMPACT_ATOMS: atom_id res chain seq x y z
N MET A 1 -24.65 -4.50 4.13
CA MET A 1 -25.23 -5.80 3.78
C MET A 1 -25.53 -6.01 2.28
N ARG A 2 -25.97 -5.00 1.50
CA ARG A 2 -26.35 -5.19 0.06
C ARG A 2 -25.16 -5.42 -0.88
N VAL A 3 -23.97 -4.88 -0.60
CA VAL A 3 -22.77 -5.05 -1.47
C VAL A 3 -22.16 -6.45 -1.36
N ALA A 4 -22.20 -7.06 -0.18
CA ALA A 4 -21.76 -8.44 0.02
C ALA A 4 -22.62 -9.46 -0.75
N ALA A 5 -23.93 -9.18 -0.86
CA ALA A 5 -24.86 -10.04 -1.58
C ALA A 5 -24.59 -10.03 -3.11
N ILE A 6 -24.21 -8.87 -3.69
CA ILE A 6 -23.90 -8.75 -5.12
C ILE A 6 -22.60 -9.50 -5.47
N ALA A 7 -21.58 -9.43 -4.63
CA ALA A 7 -20.35 -10.19 -4.83
C ALA A 7 -20.60 -11.71 -4.75
N THR A 8 -21.45 -12.16 -3.83
CA THR A 8 -21.83 -13.57 -3.68
C THR A 8 -22.64 -14.08 -4.87
N ILE A 9 -23.54 -13.27 -5.43
CA ILE A 9 -24.33 -13.64 -6.60
C ILE A 9 -23.46 -13.75 -7.86
N ALA A 10 -22.48 -12.85 -8.05
CA ALA A 10 -21.52 -12.93 -9.15
C ALA A 10 -20.72 -14.24 -9.11
N VAL A 11 -20.22 -14.63 -7.93
CA VAL A 11 -19.49 -15.89 -7.75
C VAL A 11 -20.38 -17.12 -8.00
N LEU A 12 -21.62 -17.08 -7.58
CA LEU A 12 -22.57 -18.20 -7.78
C LEU A 12 -23.05 -18.34 -9.24
N SER A 13 -23.10 -17.26 -10.02
CA SER A 13 -23.48 -17.31 -11.43
C SER A 13 -22.38 -17.92 -12.32
N PHE A 14 -21.10 -17.82 -11.93
CA PHE A 14 -19.99 -18.48 -12.61
C PHE A 14 -19.88 -19.99 -12.30
N ALA A 15 -20.59 -20.50 -11.28
CA ALA A 15 -20.52 -21.89 -10.84
C ALA A 15 -21.17 -22.92 -11.79
N ARG A 16 -21.76 -22.50 -12.89
CA ARG A 16 -22.50 -23.39 -13.82
C ARG A 16 -21.74 -23.83 -15.08
N THR A 17 -20.51 -23.41 -15.27
CA THR A 17 -19.70 -23.82 -16.43
C THR A 17 -18.31 -24.25 -15.94
N GLY A 18 -17.57 -25.05 -16.72
CA GLY A 18 -16.20 -25.52 -16.39
C GLY A 18 -15.17 -24.42 -15.99
N ILE A 19 -15.59 -23.16 -16.03
CA ILE A 19 -14.92 -21.96 -15.54
C ILE A 19 -14.78 -22.00 -14.00
N ALA A 20 -15.68 -22.65 -13.26
CA ALA A 20 -15.69 -22.62 -11.80
C ALA A 20 -14.47 -23.31 -11.16
N GLN A 21 -13.95 -24.38 -11.75
CA GLN A 21 -12.73 -25.06 -11.25
C GLN A 21 -11.51 -24.18 -11.44
N ASN A 22 -11.43 -23.50 -12.58
CA ASN A 22 -10.31 -22.60 -12.88
C ASN A 22 -10.30 -21.34 -11.97
N VAL A 23 -11.47 -20.80 -11.65
CA VAL A 23 -11.61 -19.64 -10.72
C VAL A 23 -11.15 -20.00 -9.31
N GLY A 24 -11.51 -21.18 -8.79
CA GLY A 24 -11.05 -21.63 -7.48
C GLY A 24 -9.53 -21.73 -7.37
N GLU A 25 -8.89 -22.27 -8.38
CA GLU A 25 -7.43 -22.36 -8.44
C GLU A 25 -6.77 -20.97 -8.53
N ILE A 26 -7.32 -20.06 -9.34
CA ILE A 26 -6.84 -18.68 -9.43
C ILE A 26 -6.88 -18.01 -8.07
N LEU A 27 -8.02 -18.06 -7.39
CA LEU A 27 -8.19 -17.46 -6.07
C LEU A 27 -7.18 -18.04 -5.05
N VAL A 28 -7.09 -19.37 -4.98
CA VAL A 28 -6.17 -20.04 -4.04
C VAL A 28 -4.72 -19.66 -4.34
N ASN A 29 -4.32 -19.63 -5.60
CA ASN A 29 -2.94 -19.32 -5.97
C ASN A 29 -2.61 -17.84 -5.72
N ASP A 30 -3.46 -16.91 -6.13
CA ASP A 30 -3.26 -15.46 -5.93
C ASP A 30 -3.13 -15.13 -4.43
N TRP A 31 -4.04 -15.64 -3.58
CA TRP A 31 -4.00 -15.36 -2.15
C TRP A 31 -2.92 -16.13 -1.40
N ARG A 32 -2.53 -17.31 -1.88
CA ARG A 32 -1.33 -18.01 -1.38
C ARG A 32 -0.07 -17.21 -1.66
N ASP A 33 0.05 -16.66 -2.87
CA ASP A 33 1.21 -15.84 -3.26
C ASP A 33 1.21 -14.52 -2.49
N ALA A 34 0.05 -13.88 -2.29
CA ALA A 34 -0.09 -12.72 -1.45
C ALA A 34 0.34 -13.00 0.01
N GLY A 35 -0.06 -14.13 0.57
CA GLY A 35 0.36 -14.55 1.91
C GLY A 35 1.88 -14.78 2.01
N LYS A 36 2.48 -15.42 0.99
CA LYS A 36 3.95 -15.57 0.92
C LYS A 36 4.66 -14.23 0.85
N ASP A 37 4.11 -13.24 0.14
CA ASP A 37 4.69 -11.90 0.08
C ASP A 37 4.69 -11.23 1.46
N VAL A 38 3.58 -11.32 2.20
CA VAL A 38 3.51 -10.81 3.58
C VAL A 38 4.54 -11.47 4.48
N LEU A 39 4.59 -12.80 4.49
CA LEU A 39 5.53 -13.56 5.31
C LEU A 39 6.97 -13.23 4.96
N SER A 40 7.26 -13.03 3.70
CA SER A 40 8.61 -12.76 3.22
C SER A 40 9.12 -11.36 3.57
N VAL A 41 8.24 -10.36 3.62
CA VAL A 41 8.60 -9.04 4.14
C VAL A 41 9.01 -9.16 5.61
N TRP A 42 8.31 -9.99 6.38
CA TRP A 42 8.64 -10.24 7.78
C TRP A 42 9.92 -11.06 7.98
N ALA A 43 10.22 -11.96 7.04
CA ALA A 43 11.45 -12.74 7.04
C ALA A 43 12.66 -11.97 6.49
N SER A 44 12.45 -10.86 5.79
CA SER A 44 13.53 -10.12 5.12
C SER A 44 14.68 -9.67 6.03
N PRO A 45 14.51 -9.37 7.34
CA PRO A 45 15.63 -9.07 8.21
C PRO A 45 16.63 -10.22 8.36
N PHE A 46 16.20 -11.48 8.21
CA PHE A 46 17.08 -12.65 8.33
C PHE A 46 17.98 -12.85 7.10
N ASP A 47 17.57 -12.30 5.94
CA ASP A 47 18.31 -12.33 4.69
C ASP A 47 18.98 -10.97 4.37
N ALA A 48 18.96 -10.04 5.33
CA ALA A 48 19.44 -8.69 5.13
C ALA A 48 20.96 -8.65 5.01
N THR A 49 21.43 -7.93 3.99
CA THR A 49 22.85 -7.67 3.75
C THR A 49 23.38 -6.53 4.62
N GLY A 50 24.70 -6.36 4.69
CA GLY A 50 25.30 -5.21 5.37
C GLY A 50 24.79 -3.86 4.83
N ARG A 51 24.50 -3.77 3.52
CA ARG A 51 23.89 -2.59 2.91
C ARG A 51 22.47 -2.34 3.42
N ASP A 52 21.68 -3.39 3.58
CA ASP A 52 20.29 -3.25 4.08
C ASP A 52 20.29 -2.76 5.53
N TRP A 53 21.21 -3.29 6.36
CA TRP A 53 21.39 -2.81 7.73
C TRP A 53 21.89 -1.36 7.79
N ALA A 54 22.78 -0.97 6.89
CA ALA A 54 23.23 0.43 6.79
C ALA A 54 22.06 1.37 6.39
N LEU A 55 21.23 0.97 5.44
CA LEU A 55 20.03 1.73 5.04
C LEU A 55 19.00 1.81 6.18
N PHE A 56 18.82 0.73 6.92
CA PHE A 56 17.97 0.73 8.11
C PHE A 56 18.51 1.69 9.18
N GLY A 57 19.81 1.62 9.48
CA GLY A 57 20.47 2.55 10.41
C GLY A 57 20.35 4.01 9.97
N ALA A 58 20.57 4.29 8.67
CA ALA A 58 20.36 5.63 8.11
C ALA A 58 18.90 6.10 8.25
N THR A 59 17.93 5.20 8.02
CA THR A 59 16.52 5.51 8.22
C THR A 59 16.23 5.89 9.67
N LEU A 60 16.75 5.14 10.63
CA LEU A 60 16.59 5.46 12.05
C LEU A 60 17.26 6.79 12.42
N ALA A 61 18.45 7.06 11.86
CA ALA A 61 19.17 8.32 12.09
C ALA A 61 18.37 9.53 11.54
N VAL A 62 17.85 9.44 10.31
CA VAL A 62 17.02 10.50 9.72
C VAL A 62 15.70 10.66 10.50
N THR A 63 15.08 9.56 10.92
CA THR A 63 13.87 9.60 11.76
C THR A 63 14.19 10.29 13.10
N GLY A 64 15.29 9.92 13.77
CA GLY A 64 15.71 10.55 15.01
C GLY A 64 16.04 12.03 14.84
N ALA A 65 16.74 12.41 13.77
CA ALA A 65 17.00 13.81 13.46
C ALA A 65 15.71 14.60 13.18
N SER A 66 14.73 13.98 12.53
CA SER A 66 13.42 14.63 12.27
C SER A 66 12.58 14.85 13.54
N MET A 67 12.88 14.14 14.65
CA MET A 67 12.25 14.41 15.95
C MET A 67 12.56 15.81 16.50
N LEU A 68 13.69 16.38 16.12
CA LEU A 68 14.09 17.74 16.52
C LEU A 68 13.15 18.82 15.95
N VAL A 69 12.46 18.52 14.86
CA VAL A 69 11.52 19.43 14.21
C VAL A 69 10.05 19.05 14.39
N ASP A 70 9.75 18.02 15.18
CA ASP A 70 8.39 17.55 15.40
C ASP A 70 7.49 18.68 15.91
N GLN A 71 7.87 19.36 17.00
CA GLN A 71 7.08 20.44 17.58
C GLN A 71 6.96 21.65 16.63
N PRO A 72 8.06 22.25 16.13
CA PRO A 72 7.95 23.42 15.28
C PRO A 72 7.19 23.18 13.98
N VAL A 73 7.29 21.97 13.40
CA VAL A 73 6.52 21.62 12.19
C VAL A 73 5.06 21.38 12.53
N SER A 74 4.74 20.74 13.66
CA SER A 74 3.35 20.60 14.13
C SER A 74 2.69 21.95 14.32
N ASP A 75 3.33 22.85 15.07
CA ASP A 75 2.85 24.22 15.31
C ASP A 75 2.65 24.99 14.00
N TRP A 76 3.60 24.86 13.08
CA TRP A 76 3.48 25.49 11.77
C TRP A 76 2.30 24.92 10.97
N ALA A 77 2.13 23.60 10.95
CA ALA A 77 1.05 22.95 10.22
C ALA A 77 -0.33 23.35 10.75
N ILE A 78 -0.47 23.43 12.09
CA ILE A 78 -1.71 23.87 12.75
C ILE A 78 -2.03 25.32 12.40
N ARG A 79 -1.04 26.23 12.50
CA ARG A 79 -1.24 27.66 12.15
C ARG A 79 -1.59 27.88 10.68
N ASN A 80 -1.15 26.98 9.79
CA ASN A 80 -1.31 27.14 8.35
C ASN A 80 -2.33 26.14 7.74
N LYS A 81 -3.08 25.37 8.55
CA LYS A 81 -4.02 24.35 8.06
C LYS A 81 -5.07 24.85 7.08
N ASP A 82 -5.38 26.15 7.16
CA ASP A 82 -6.34 26.85 6.28
C ASP A 82 -5.67 27.60 5.12
N ALA A 83 -4.33 27.56 5.02
CA ALA A 83 -3.60 28.13 3.90
C ALA A 83 -3.87 27.38 2.60
N TRP A 84 -3.64 28.05 1.47
CA TRP A 84 -3.91 27.52 0.14
C TRP A 84 -3.30 26.11 -0.09
N GLY A 85 -2.06 25.87 0.34
CA GLY A 85 -1.39 24.59 0.15
C GLY A 85 -2.11 23.43 0.83
N PHE A 86 -2.58 23.61 2.08
CA PHE A 86 -3.34 22.58 2.79
C PHE A 86 -4.77 22.44 2.23
N ARG A 87 -5.38 23.53 1.77
CA ARG A 87 -6.68 23.48 1.07
C ARG A 87 -6.58 22.71 -0.25
N ALA A 88 -5.50 22.89 -1.01
CA ALA A 88 -5.29 22.19 -2.27
C ALA A 88 -5.21 20.66 -2.09
N ILE A 89 -4.64 20.18 -0.97
CA ILE A 89 -4.57 18.76 -0.64
C ILE A 89 -5.75 18.28 0.21
N GLU A 90 -6.70 19.13 0.56
CA GLU A 90 -7.83 18.78 1.42
C GLU A 90 -8.65 17.58 0.90
N PRO A 91 -8.96 17.44 -0.41
CA PRO A 91 -9.63 16.25 -0.93
C PRO A 91 -8.84 14.97 -0.67
N VAL A 92 -7.50 15.05 -0.76
CA VAL A 92 -6.60 13.92 -0.48
C VAL A 92 -6.48 13.69 1.03
N ARG A 93 -6.39 14.76 1.81
CA ARG A 93 -6.35 14.73 3.29
C ARG A 93 -7.62 14.10 3.85
N ARG A 94 -8.78 14.58 3.43
CA ARG A 94 -10.08 13.98 3.76
C ARG A 94 -10.23 12.61 3.11
N GLY A 95 -9.75 12.45 1.89
CA GLY A 95 -9.68 11.19 1.17
C GLY A 95 -8.56 10.24 1.69
N GLY A 96 -7.78 10.62 2.69
CA GLY A 96 -6.94 9.68 3.47
C GLY A 96 -7.78 8.53 4.01
N PHE A 97 -9.09 8.73 4.12
CA PHE A 97 -10.10 7.68 4.23
C PHE A 97 -10.08 6.71 3.05
N LEU A 98 -9.65 7.12 1.84
CA LEU A 98 -9.57 6.23 0.69
C LEU A 98 -8.59 5.08 0.94
N PHE A 99 -7.59 5.27 1.78
CA PHE A 99 -6.71 4.21 2.28
C PHE A 99 -7.19 3.60 3.61
N SER A 100 -8.36 4.00 4.12
CA SER A 100 -9.09 3.22 5.10
C SER A 100 -9.86 2.11 4.39
N GLY A 101 -9.87 0.91 4.95
CA GLY A 101 -10.48 -0.27 4.31
C GLY A 101 -11.91 -0.07 3.81
N LYS A 102 -12.66 0.89 4.38
CA LYS A 102 -14.04 1.17 4.00
C LYS A 102 -14.20 1.67 2.56
N TYR A 103 -13.26 2.48 2.06
CA TYR A 103 -13.36 3.12 0.74
C TYR A 103 -12.42 2.49 -0.30
N VAL A 104 -11.29 1.92 0.14
CA VAL A 104 -10.33 1.25 -0.74
C VAL A 104 -10.80 -0.16 -1.12
N VAL A 105 -11.38 -0.89 -0.17
CA VAL A 105 -11.77 -2.30 -0.41
C VAL A 105 -12.77 -2.45 -1.57
N PRO A 106 -13.84 -1.65 -1.71
CA PRO A 106 -14.79 -1.85 -2.80
C PRO A 106 -14.18 -1.72 -4.21
N PRO A 107 -13.46 -0.63 -4.56
CA PRO A 107 -12.88 -0.52 -5.90
C PRO A 107 -11.76 -1.54 -6.15
N ILE A 108 -10.97 -1.87 -5.14
CA ILE A 108 -9.95 -2.92 -5.23
C ILE A 108 -10.60 -4.29 -5.44
N ALA A 109 -11.66 -4.61 -4.71
CA ALA A 109 -12.39 -5.85 -4.89
C ALA A 109 -13.02 -5.93 -6.29
N ALA A 110 -13.61 -4.84 -6.79
CA ALA A 110 -14.16 -4.78 -8.14
C ALA A 110 -13.06 -4.99 -9.20
N ALA A 111 -11.90 -4.36 -9.05
CA ALA A 111 -10.77 -4.56 -9.94
C ALA A 111 -10.25 -6.01 -9.91
N TYR A 112 -10.20 -6.64 -8.73
CA TYR A 112 -9.83 -8.03 -8.61
C TYR A 112 -10.82 -8.97 -9.29
N ILE A 113 -12.12 -8.76 -9.06
CA ILE A 113 -13.19 -9.53 -9.71
C ILE A 113 -13.10 -9.40 -11.25
N ALA A 114 -12.87 -8.18 -11.75
CA ALA A 114 -12.63 -7.95 -13.16
C ALA A 114 -11.39 -8.71 -13.68
N GLY A 115 -10.29 -8.68 -12.92
CA GLY A 115 -9.06 -9.43 -13.22
C GLY A 115 -9.29 -10.95 -13.31
N VAL A 116 -10.16 -11.49 -12.46
CA VAL A 116 -10.57 -12.89 -12.52
C VAL A 116 -11.48 -13.15 -13.71
N ALA A 117 -12.50 -12.33 -13.89
CA ALA A 117 -13.50 -12.49 -14.96
C ALA A 117 -12.90 -12.43 -16.37
N PHE A 118 -11.93 -11.53 -16.58
CA PHE A 118 -11.23 -11.36 -17.86
C PHE A 118 -9.91 -12.15 -17.94
N ASN A 119 -9.62 -13.02 -16.97
CA ASN A 119 -8.36 -13.76 -16.84
C ASN A 119 -7.11 -12.86 -17.00
N ASN A 120 -7.17 -11.64 -16.48
CA ASN A 120 -6.10 -10.67 -16.56
C ASN A 120 -5.20 -10.75 -15.31
N GLN A 121 -4.02 -11.36 -15.47
CA GLN A 121 -3.05 -11.56 -14.38
C GLN A 121 -2.51 -10.23 -13.85
N ASP A 122 -2.23 -9.26 -14.73
CA ASP A 122 -1.65 -7.97 -14.29
C ASP A 122 -2.65 -7.19 -13.42
N LEU A 123 -3.94 -7.23 -13.76
CA LEU A 123 -4.99 -6.60 -12.95
C LEU A 123 -5.14 -7.30 -11.59
N ARG A 124 -5.02 -8.63 -11.53
CA ARG A 124 -5.01 -9.38 -10.26
C ARG A 124 -3.76 -9.05 -9.44
N ASP A 125 -2.58 -9.03 -10.09
CA ASP A 125 -1.31 -8.66 -9.44
C ASP A 125 -1.36 -7.21 -8.91
N PHE A 126 -1.96 -6.28 -9.67
CA PHE A 126 -2.13 -4.89 -9.25
C PHE A 126 -2.86 -4.79 -7.90
N VAL A 127 -3.89 -5.60 -7.74
CA VAL A 127 -4.70 -5.63 -6.52
C VAL A 127 -4.01 -6.41 -5.40
N THR A 128 -3.60 -7.64 -5.67
CA THR A 128 -3.06 -8.53 -4.62
C THR A 128 -1.74 -8.02 -4.07
N GLY A 129 -0.91 -7.41 -4.90
CA GLY A 129 0.35 -6.85 -4.45
C GLY A 129 0.18 -5.59 -3.57
N CYS A 130 -0.79 -4.71 -3.90
CA CYS A 130 -1.14 -3.61 -2.99
C CYS A 130 -1.70 -4.16 -1.67
N ALA A 131 -2.59 -5.16 -1.72
CA ALA A 131 -3.16 -5.79 -0.53
C ALA A 131 -2.08 -6.45 0.34
N SER A 132 -1.11 -7.15 -0.26
CA SER A 132 0.04 -7.73 0.45
C SER A 132 0.92 -6.66 1.09
N SER A 133 1.22 -5.60 0.35
CA SER A 133 2.02 -4.47 0.85
C SER A 133 1.33 -3.78 2.01
N TRP A 134 0.03 -3.52 1.88
CA TRP A 134 -0.79 -2.94 2.94
C TRP A 134 -0.86 -3.84 4.18
N ALA A 135 -1.05 -5.15 4.00
CA ALA A 135 -1.13 -6.11 5.10
C ALA A 135 0.22 -6.22 5.83
N ALA A 136 1.32 -6.43 5.10
CA ALA A 136 2.67 -6.53 5.67
C ALA A 136 3.02 -5.29 6.50
N ASN A 137 2.79 -4.09 5.94
CA ASN A 137 3.00 -2.83 6.61
C ASN A 137 2.09 -2.66 7.86
N SER A 138 0.81 -3.04 7.76
CA SER A 138 -0.14 -2.90 8.86
C SER A 138 0.19 -3.80 10.05
N PHE A 139 0.68 -5.01 9.81
CA PHE A 139 1.12 -5.91 10.88
C PHE A 139 2.36 -5.37 11.58
N ALA A 140 3.41 -4.97 10.83
CA ALA A 140 4.62 -4.40 11.40
C ALA A 140 4.32 -3.17 12.25
N ARG A 141 3.52 -2.24 11.71
CA ARG A 141 3.09 -1.04 12.42
C ARG A 141 2.35 -1.35 13.72
N LYS A 142 1.44 -2.33 13.72
CA LYS A 142 0.74 -2.73 14.95
C LYS A 142 1.70 -3.27 15.99
N ALA A 143 2.74 -3.99 15.61
CA ALA A 143 3.78 -4.44 16.51
C ALA A 143 4.54 -3.24 17.11
N VAL A 144 4.95 -2.28 16.28
CA VAL A 144 5.62 -1.06 16.74
C VAL A 144 4.74 -0.27 17.70
N TYR A 145 3.45 -0.05 17.39
CA TYR A 145 2.53 0.63 18.31
C TYR A 145 2.49 -0.03 19.69
N ARG A 146 2.46 -1.36 19.73
CA ARG A 146 2.41 -2.10 21.01
C ARG A 146 3.72 -2.08 21.78
N LEU A 147 4.85 -1.87 21.08
CA LEU A 147 6.17 -1.84 21.72
C LEU A 147 6.52 -0.45 22.25
N VAL A 148 6.18 0.60 21.53
CA VAL A 148 6.66 1.95 21.87
C VAL A 148 5.56 2.90 22.34
N GLY A 149 4.37 2.86 21.76
CA GLY A 149 3.22 3.66 22.14
C GLY A 149 3.52 5.16 22.23
N ARG A 150 3.58 5.87 21.11
CA ARG A 150 3.81 7.31 21.09
C ARG A 150 2.50 8.08 21.08
N ALA A 151 2.40 9.13 21.89
CA ALA A 151 1.25 10.02 21.91
C ALA A 151 1.14 10.81 20.59
N ARG A 152 -0.10 11.11 20.19
CA ARG A 152 -0.41 11.95 19.03
C ARG A 152 -0.33 13.43 19.39
N PRO A 153 -0.10 14.32 18.40
CA PRO A 153 -0.16 15.77 18.63
C PRO A 153 -1.50 16.24 19.19
N ASP A 154 -2.65 15.66 18.74
CA ASP A 154 -3.98 15.97 19.24
C ASP A 154 -4.21 15.59 20.72
N THR A 155 -3.39 14.71 21.25
CA THR A 155 -3.48 14.21 22.63
C THR A 155 -2.49 14.90 23.57
N MET A 156 -1.27 15.11 23.10
CA MET A 156 -0.16 15.74 23.85
C MET A 156 0.50 16.79 22.94
N PRO A 157 -0.14 17.96 22.73
CA PRO A 157 0.29 18.92 21.72
C PRO A 157 1.69 19.52 21.94
N ASP A 158 2.11 19.61 23.21
CA ASP A 158 3.38 20.22 23.59
C ASP A 158 4.44 19.20 24.01
N ASP A 159 4.19 17.90 23.84
CA ASP A 159 5.10 16.84 24.23
C ASP A 159 5.29 15.78 23.11
N PRO A 160 6.11 16.11 22.07
CA PRO A 160 6.38 15.18 20.98
C PRO A 160 7.21 13.96 21.43
N GLN A 161 7.75 13.96 22.65
CA GLN A 161 8.55 12.85 23.18
C GLN A 161 7.78 12.00 24.20
N HIS A 162 6.46 12.12 24.23
CA HIS A 162 5.64 11.30 25.12
C HIS A 162 5.50 9.86 24.60
N TRP A 163 6.25 8.95 25.23
CA TRP A 163 6.26 7.52 24.92
C TRP A 163 5.72 6.72 26.11
N GLY A 164 4.64 6.00 25.90
CA GLY A 164 4.01 5.19 26.96
C GLY A 164 4.64 3.80 27.13
N GLY A 165 5.55 3.41 26.24
CA GLY A 165 6.21 2.12 26.29
C GLY A 165 5.33 0.92 25.95
N PRO A 166 5.78 -0.31 26.30
CA PRO A 166 5.10 -1.54 25.94
C PRO A 166 3.65 -1.62 26.43
N GLY A 167 2.74 -1.88 25.51
CA GLY A 167 1.32 -2.05 25.80
C GLY A 167 0.46 -0.80 25.67
N SER A 168 1.03 0.40 25.79
CA SER A 168 0.29 1.68 25.69
C SER A 168 -0.36 1.89 24.32
N GLY A 169 0.23 1.41 23.26
CA GLY A 169 -0.33 1.47 21.90
C GLY A 169 -1.61 0.62 21.68
N LYS A 170 -2.23 0.07 22.73
CA LYS A 170 -3.60 -0.43 22.68
C LYS A 170 -4.59 0.73 22.54
N GLU A 171 -4.28 1.86 23.14
CA GLU A 171 -5.09 3.06 23.08
C GLU A 171 -4.87 3.82 21.78
N TRP A 172 -5.93 4.38 21.23
CA TRP A 172 -5.86 5.12 19.95
C TRP A 172 -4.92 6.31 20.02
N GLN A 173 -4.94 7.03 21.12
CA GLN A 173 -4.14 8.23 21.40
C GLN A 173 -2.64 7.95 21.35
N MET A 174 -2.24 6.72 21.68
CA MET A 174 -0.83 6.28 21.71
C MET A 174 -0.36 5.61 20.41
N ARG A 175 -1.09 5.78 19.31
CA ARG A 175 -0.77 5.18 18.00
C ARG A 175 -0.24 6.19 16.99
N SER A 176 0.69 7.04 17.42
CA SER A 176 1.31 8.00 16.52
C SER A 176 2.41 7.38 15.66
N PHE A 177 3.35 6.65 16.24
CA PHE A 177 4.58 6.20 15.59
C PHE A 177 4.54 4.72 15.16
N PRO A 178 4.73 4.42 13.86
CA PRO A 178 4.86 5.31 12.69
C PRO A 178 3.51 5.71 12.08
N ALA A 179 3.51 6.70 11.16
CA ALA A 179 2.31 7.20 10.50
C ALA A 179 1.66 6.17 9.57
N GLY A 180 0.54 5.60 10.02
CA GLY A 180 -0.03 4.40 9.40
C GLY A 180 -0.69 4.61 8.05
N HIS A 181 -1.52 5.64 7.89
CA HIS A 181 -2.23 5.90 6.63
C HIS A 181 -1.26 6.23 5.50
N PHE A 182 -0.26 7.05 5.81
CA PHE A 182 0.79 7.40 4.88
C PHE A 182 1.63 6.18 4.48
N ALA A 183 2.07 5.38 5.47
CA ALA A 183 2.85 4.17 5.20
C ALA A 183 2.10 3.17 4.31
N ASN A 184 0.80 2.99 4.52
CA ASN A 184 -0.02 2.11 3.69
C ASN A 184 -0.17 2.64 2.25
N GLY A 185 -0.44 3.94 2.09
CA GLY A 185 -0.49 4.58 0.77
C GLY A 185 0.84 4.47 0.03
N MET A 186 1.93 4.78 0.72
CA MET A 186 3.28 4.67 0.18
C MET A 186 3.64 3.23 -0.22
N ALA A 187 3.21 2.23 0.56
CA ALA A 187 3.46 0.83 0.24
C ALA A 187 2.76 0.39 -1.06
N CYS A 188 1.48 0.76 -1.26
CA CYS A 188 0.78 0.48 -2.50
C CYS A 188 1.39 1.23 -3.69
N VAL A 189 1.66 2.53 -3.55
CA VAL A 189 2.27 3.35 -4.63
C VAL A 189 3.65 2.82 -4.99
N SER A 190 4.47 2.49 -4.01
CA SER A 190 5.79 1.89 -4.24
C SER A 190 5.68 0.55 -4.95
N TYR A 191 4.72 -0.30 -4.54
CA TYR A 191 4.47 -1.56 -5.23
C TYR A 191 4.13 -1.33 -6.71
N TRP A 192 3.14 -0.48 -7.00
CA TRP A 192 2.70 -0.22 -8.37
C TRP A 192 3.81 0.33 -9.25
N ASN A 193 4.52 1.34 -8.78
CA ASN A 193 5.60 1.96 -9.54
C ASN A 193 6.76 0.99 -9.82
N ASN A 194 7.13 0.16 -8.85
CA ASN A 194 8.21 -0.81 -9.02
C ASN A 194 7.79 -2.04 -9.87
N ARG A 195 6.52 -2.44 -9.79
CA ARG A 195 6.00 -3.61 -10.53
C ARG A 195 5.62 -3.29 -11.97
N PHE A 196 4.93 -2.16 -12.18
CA PHE A 196 4.31 -1.85 -13.48
C PHE A 196 5.01 -0.72 -14.23
N LYS A 197 6.01 -0.04 -13.62
CA LYS A 197 6.73 1.07 -14.26
C LYS A 197 5.76 2.13 -14.78
N MET A 198 5.05 2.79 -13.87
CA MET A 198 3.93 3.71 -14.15
C MET A 198 4.31 4.96 -14.99
N GLY A 199 5.58 5.10 -15.38
CA GLY A 199 6.04 6.16 -16.27
C GLY A 199 5.77 7.55 -15.72
N VAL A 200 5.13 8.40 -16.51
CA VAL A 200 4.81 9.79 -16.12
C VAL A 200 3.84 9.89 -14.93
N ALA A 201 3.09 8.84 -14.62
CA ALA A 201 2.22 8.79 -13.45
C ALA A 201 2.99 8.52 -12.14
N GLU A 202 4.21 8.01 -12.21
CA GLU A 202 5.02 7.66 -11.04
C GLU A 202 5.21 8.82 -10.06
N PRO A 203 5.72 10.00 -10.47
CA PRO A 203 5.87 11.13 -9.56
C PRO A 203 4.53 11.64 -9.02
N ALA A 204 3.46 11.60 -9.81
CA ALA A 204 2.13 12.00 -9.36
C ALA A 204 1.58 11.08 -8.26
N LEU A 205 1.78 9.77 -8.38
CA LEU A 205 1.38 8.80 -7.37
C LEU A 205 2.16 8.99 -6.06
N TYR A 206 3.48 9.23 -6.14
CA TYR A 206 4.27 9.56 -4.94
C TYR A 206 3.87 10.89 -4.32
N ALA A 207 3.59 11.91 -5.13
CA ALA A 207 3.08 13.20 -4.64
C ALA A 207 1.72 13.03 -3.93
N LEU A 208 0.83 12.19 -4.47
CA LEU A 208 -0.45 11.86 -3.84
C LEU A 208 -0.25 11.17 -2.48
N ALA A 209 0.66 10.19 -2.41
CA ALA A 209 1.00 9.55 -1.15
C ALA A 209 1.60 10.54 -0.14
N ALA A 210 2.52 11.42 -0.58
CA ALA A 210 3.13 12.45 0.26
C ALA A 210 2.07 13.44 0.78
N ALA A 211 1.10 13.83 -0.05
CA ALA A 211 0.00 14.70 0.34
C ALA A 211 -0.84 14.11 1.50
N ILE A 212 -1.00 12.77 1.54
CA ILE A 212 -1.62 12.08 2.67
C ILE A 212 -0.79 12.29 3.94
N GLY A 213 0.54 12.10 3.86
CA GLY A 213 1.45 12.29 4.99
C GLY A 213 1.41 13.72 5.52
N ILE A 214 1.52 14.70 4.63
CA ILE A 214 1.48 16.13 4.96
C ILE A 214 0.11 16.50 5.58
N GLY A 215 -0.97 15.98 5.02
CA GLY A 215 -2.32 16.19 5.57
C GLY A 215 -2.47 15.70 6.99
N ARG A 216 -1.79 14.59 7.34
CA ARG A 216 -1.83 14.03 8.72
C ARG A 216 -1.10 14.89 9.74
N LEU A 217 -0.17 15.74 9.33
CA LEU A 217 0.46 16.74 10.22
C LEU A 217 -0.56 17.83 10.57
N ALA A 218 -1.26 18.36 9.58
CA ALA A 218 -2.31 19.37 9.77
C ALA A 218 -3.53 18.86 10.55
N ASP A 219 -3.79 17.54 10.51
CA ASP A 219 -4.85 16.87 11.29
C ASP A 219 -4.41 16.51 12.73
N GLU A 220 -3.22 16.95 13.14
CA GLU A 220 -2.65 16.66 14.48
C GLU A 220 -2.61 15.15 14.81
N ALA A 221 -2.54 14.31 13.78
CA ALA A 221 -2.61 12.87 13.94
C ALA A 221 -1.25 12.19 14.06
N HIS A 222 -0.22 12.83 13.55
CA HIS A 222 1.14 12.29 13.50
C HIS A 222 2.16 13.42 13.58
N TRP A 223 3.31 13.12 14.17
CA TRP A 223 4.50 13.96 14.16
C TRP A 223 5.26 13.82 12.83
N THR A 224 6.18 14.75 12.56
CA THR A 224 7.03 14.73 11.35
C THR A 224 7.84 13.43 11.28
N SER A 225 8.47 13.04 12.38
CA SER A 225 9.28 11.82 12.46
C SER A 225 8.45 10.54 12.25
N ASP A 226 7.19 10.51 12.71
CA ASP A 226 6.26 9.40 12.43
C ASP A 226 6.02 9.26 10.93
N THR A 227 5.89 10.41 10.24
CA THR A 227 5.63 10.49 8.81
C THR A 227 6.88 10.08 8.02
N VAL A 228 8.06 10.52 8.43
CA VAL A 228 9.35 10.13 7.81
C VAL A 228 9.51 8.61 7.86
N LEU A 229 9.43 8.01 9.05
CA LEU A 229 9.56 6.56 9.18
C LEU A 229 8.47 5.82 8.41
N GLY A 230 7.22 6.27 8.52
CA GLY A 230 6.10 5.66 7.83
C GLY A 230 6.28 5.64 6.31
N GLY A 231 6.77 6.74 5.72
CA GLY A 231 7.04 6.85 4.30
C GLY A 231 8.15 5.92 3.82
N VAL A 232 9.31 5.94 4.49
CA VAL A 232 10.45 5.08 4.13
C VAL A 232 10.10 3.61 4.29
N PHE A 233 9.44 3.25 5.40
CA PHE A 233 9.04 1.88 5.66
C PHE A 233 8.01 1.39 4.64
N GLY A 234 6.97 2.19 4.35
CA GLY A 234 5.99 1.86 3.32
C GLY A 234 6.64 1.67 1.95
N TYR A 235 7.56 2.57 1.56
CA TYR A 235 8.32 2.44 0.32
C TYR A 235 9.09 1.12 0.24
N ALA A 236 9.83 0.78 1.30
CA ALA A 236 10.63 -0.45 1.35
C ALA A 236 9.76 -1.71 1.23
N VAL A 237 8.64 -1.76 1.96
CA VAL A 237 7.67 -2.86 1.90
C VAL A 237 7.11 -3.04 0.48
N GLY A 238 6.61 -1.97 -0.14
CA GLY A 238 6.04 -2.03 -1.48
C GLY A 238 7.05 -2.47 -2.54
N ARG A 239 8.29 -1.96 -2.45
CA ARG A 239 9.40 -2.37 -3.32
C ARG A 239 9.74 -3.86 -3.17
N GLU A 240 9.76 -4.39 -1.95
CA GLU A 240 10.07 -5.81 -1.72
C GLU A 240 8.96 -6.71 -2.29
N VAL A 241 7.69 -6.38 -2.08
CA VAL A 241 6.57 -7.12 -2.67
C VAL A 241 6.63 -7.06 -4.20
N ALA A 242 6.94 -5.90 -4.80
CA ALA A 242 7.11 -5.76 -6.24
C ALA A 242 8.24 -6.64 -6.78
N ARG A 243 9.39 -6.68 -6.11
CA ARG A 243 10.53 -7.52 -6.46
C ARG A 243 10.14 -9.00 -6.52
N ARG A 244 9.33 -9.47 -5.57
CA ARG A 244 8.83 -10.85 -5.52
C ARG A 244 7.81 -11.13 -6.61
N SER A 245 6.89 -10.20 -6.85
CA SER A 245 5.91 -10.31 -7.94
C SER A 245 6.61 -10.43 -9.30
N LEU A 246 7.65 -9.62 -9.55
CA LEU A 246 8.47 -9.71 -10.77
C LEU A 246 9.20 -11.05 -10.90
N LYS A 247 9.76 -11.58 -9.81
CA LYS A 247 10.39 -12.91 -9.81
C LYS A 247 9.41 -14.01 -10.18
N ARG A 248 8.18 -13.97 -9.62
CA ARG A 248 7.13 -14.92 -9.97
C ARG A 248 6.73 -14.82 -11.44
N GLN A 249 6.58 -13.59 -11.96
CA GLN A 249 6.27 -13.37 -13.37
C GLN A 249 7.34 -13.97 -14.27
N SER A 250 8.62 -13.72 -13.98
CA SER A 250 9.73 -14.29 -14.75
C SER A 250 9.74 -15.82 -14.71
N ALA A 251 9.47 -16.42 -13.55
CA ALA A 251 9.41 -17.88 -13.41
C ALA A 251 8.22 -18.49 -14.17
N ARG A 252 7.07 -17.82 -14.21
CA ARG A 252 5.91 -18.23 -15.01
C ARG A 252 6.21 -18.15 -16.50
N GLY A 253 6.90 -17.07 -16.95
CA GLY A 253 7.29 -16.89 -18.35
C GLY A 253 8.38 -17.87 -18.83
N ALA A 254 9.25 -18.33 -17.95
CA ALA A 254 10.33 -19.29 -18.28
C ALA A 254 9.86 -20.75 -18.33
N GLY A 255 8.72 -21.09 -17.71
CA GLY A 255 8.26 -22.47 -17.53
C GLY A 255 6.98 -22.84 -18.26
N ALA A 256 6.31 -21.91 -18.92
CA ALA A 256 5.04 -22.19 -19.60
C ALA A 256 5.24 -22.35 -21.10
N PRO A 257 4.75 -23.45 -21.74
CA PRO A 257 4.38 -23.39 -23.13
C PRO A 257 3.37 -22.24 -23.28
N ALA A 258 3.51 -21.42 -24.33
CA ALA A 258 2.63 -20.27 -24.55
C ALA A 258 1.17 -20.67 -24.31
N PRO A 259 0.44 -20.00 -23.41
CA PRO A 259 -0.94 -20.34 -23.18
C PRO A 259 -1.68 -20.15 -24.50
N LEU A 260 -2.34 -21.20 -24.99
CA LEU A 260 -3.34 -21.05 -26.01
C LEU A 260 -4.39 -20.09 -25.46
N SER A 261 -4.31 -18.84 -25.91
CA SER A 261 -5.25 -17.79 -25.51
C SER A 261 -6.64 -18.18 -26.04
N THR A 262 -7.46 -18.75 -25.19
CA THR A 262 -8.87 -19.03 -25.49
C THR A 262 -9.80 -17.87 -25.08
N SER A 263 -9.22 -16.75 -24.63
CA SER A 263 -10.02 -15.58 -24.28
C SER A 263 -10.26 -14.70 -25.50
N PRO A 264 -11.53 -14.40 -25.85
CA PRO A 264 -11.87 -13.56 -26.99
C PRO A 264 -11.40 -12.10 -26.83
N ALA A 265 -11.02 -11.69 -25.64
CA ALA A 265 -10.49 -10.36 -25.37
C ALA A 265 -9.33 -10.42 -24.37
N SER A 266 -8.24 -9.75 -24.66
CA SER A 266 -7.16 -9.51 -23.71
C SER A 266 -6.97 -8.01 -23.49
N PHE A 267 -6.80 -7.63 -22.21
CA PHE A 267 -6.47 -6.27 -21.83
C PHE A 267 -5.02 -6.27 -21.34
N SER A 268 -4.20 -5.37 -21.85
CA SER A 268 -2.85 -5.14 -21.36
C SER A 268 -2.63 -3.65 -21.09
N LEU A 269 -1.99 -3.37 -19.96
CA LEU A 269 -1.47 -2.05 -19.65
C LEU A 269 -0.01 -2.04 -20.11
N THR A 270 0.28 -1.31 -21.17
CA THR A 270 1.65 -1.16 -21.67
C THR A 270 2.16 0.24 -21.34
N PRO A 271 3.32 0.36 -20.68
CA PRO A 271 3.97 1.65 -20.54
C PRO A 271 4.46 2.10 -21.90
N GLU A 272 4.10 3.32 -22.29
CA GLU A 272 4.63 3.99 -23.47
C GLU A 272 5.38 5.26 -23.09
N PRO A 273 6.31 5.74 -23.92
CA PRO A 273 6.92 7.04 -23.71
C PRO A 273 5.83 8.12 -23.70
N GLY A 274 5.47 8.63 -22.50
CA GLY A 274 4.45 9.66 -22.35
C GLY A 274 3.17 9.22 -21.62
N GLY A 275 3.02 7.94 -21.22
CA GLY A 275 1.83 7.49 -20.46
C GLY A 275 1.67 5.99 -20.35
N ILE A 276 0.47 5.61 -19.94
CA ILE A 276 0.03 4.21 -19.90
C ILE A 276 -1.01 4.05 -20.99
N SER A 277 -0.78 3.15 -21.93
CA SER A 277 -1.82 2.75 -22.89
C SER A 277 -2.56 1.53 -22.39
N LEU A 278 -3.89 1.60 -22.40
CA LEU A 278 -4.78 0.45 -22.22
C LEU A 278 -5.02 -0.16 -23.60
N GLN A 279 -4.40 -1.29 -23.86
CA GLN A 279 -4.64 -2.02 -25.12
C GLN A 279 -5.69 -3.11 -24.89
N MET A 280 -6.75 -3.05 -25.69
CA MET A 280 -7.74 -4.11 -25.80
C MET A 280 -7.49 -4.84 -27.12
N ARG A 281 -7.16 -6.12 -27.07
CA ARG A 281 -6.99 -6.95 -28.25
C ARG A 281 -8.12 -7.99 -28.30
N TRP A 282 -8.90 -7.96 -29.37
CA TRP A 282 -9.89 -8.97 -29.68
C TRP A 282 -9.27 -10.00 -30.63
N GLN A 283 -9.43 -11.28 -30.35
CA GLN A 283 -9.16 -12.35 -31.30
C GLN A 283 -10.51 -12.93 -31.73
N PHE A 284 -10.79 -12.80 -33.02
CA PHE A 284 -11.98 -13.36 -33.66
C PHE A 284 -11.69 -14.78 -34.13
#